data_69fd997d5ba7c1f6e19c3fe0b30ae603
#
_entry.id   69fd997d5ba7c1f6e19c3fe0b30ae603
#
_cell.length_a   1.000
_cell.length_b   1.000
_cell.length_c   1.000
_cell.angle_alpha   90.00
_cell.angle_beta   90.00
_cell.angle_gamma   90.00
#
_symmetry.space_group_name_H-M   'P 1'
#
loop_
_entity.id
_entity.type
_entity.pdbx_description
1 polymer ?
#
loop_
_entity_poly.entity_id
_entity_poly.type
_entity_poly.pdbx_seq_one_letter_code
_entity_poly.pdbx_strand_id
1 'polypeptide(L)'
;MPDQGPLETGPCPFCDIAGLSTVLLETENFFVIGDHAPIAPAHLLLIPRDHYPHLAALPEALDDEFESLKGRLGDFVAGQFGRVAFWENGVFGQTVPHAHLHVVSMNLDASLFAGAGPTFSGLAGLRRLYAVEPRHYFTLEQDGVAHFLPPDPQLYVRIIHHGQAVNPHWVPDREERRRRGSAVFNALRERWESYFGVTRTSG
;
A
#
# COMPACT_ATOMS: atom_id res chain seq x y z
N MET A 1 -14.92 15.61 15.73
CA MET A 1 -13.60 15.42 15.12
C MET A 1 -12.67 15.01 16.24
N PRO A 2 -12.09 13.80 16.31
CA PRO A 2 -10.98 13.59 17.21
C PRO A 2 -9.81 14.43 16.69
N ASP A 3 -9.34 15.30 17.55
CA ASP A 3 -8.14 16.09 17.40
C ASP A 3 -6.99 15.14 17.00
N GLN A 4 -6.54 15.24 15.76
CA GLN A 4 -5.30 14.58 15.36
C GLN A 4 -4.21 15.44 15.98
N GLY A 5 -3.77 15.03 17.17
CA GLY A 5 -2.63 15.62 17.85
C GLY A 5 -1.45 15.75 16.88
N PRO A 6 -0.47 16.61 17.16
CA PRO A 6 0.65 16.87 16.28
C PRO A 6 1.30 15.53 15.91
N LEU A 7 1.44 15.31 14.59
CA LEU A 7 2.20 14.19 14.03
C LEU A 7 3.51 14.07 14.82
N GLU A 8 3.78 12.90 15.38
CA GLU A 8 4.98 12.67 16.17
C GLU A 8 6.19 13.15 15.38
N THR A 9 6.92 14.08 15.95
CA THR A 9 8.11 14.72 15.35
C THR A 9 9.35 13.82 15.39
N GLY A 10 9.15 12.51 15.39
CA GLY A 10 10.21 11.51 15.29
C GLY A 10 10.72 11.33 13.86
N PRO A 11 11.91 10.72 13.67
CA PRO A 11 12.40 10.40 12.34
C PRO A 11 11.42 9.47 11.63
N CYS A 12 11.13 9.77 10.35
CA CYS A 12 10.23 8.97 9.54
C CYS A 12 10.78 7.54 9.38
N PRO A 13 10.04 6.48 9.78
CA PRO A 13 10.54 5.11 9.70
C PRO A 13 10.78 4.63 8.27
N PHE A 14 10.13 5.23 7.25
CA PHE A 14 10.36 4.90 5.84
C PHE A 14 11.57 5.63 5.24
N CYS A 15 12.10 6.65 5.90
CA CYS A 15 13.37 7.27 5.53
C CYS A 15 14.58 6.50 6.08
N ASP A 16 14.38 5.58 7.04
CA ASP A 16 15.43 4.71 7.61
C ASP A 16 15.17 3.26 7.22
N ILE A 17 15.52 2.91 5.98
CA ILE A 17 15.31 1.56 5.43
C ILE A 17 16.11 0.51 6.23
N ALA A 18 17.26 0.87 6.77
CA ALA A 18 18.11 -0.07 7.52
C ALA A 18 17.42 -0.59 8.80
N GLY A 19 16.47 0.17 9.34
CA GLY A 19 15.64 -0.22 10.49
C GLY A 19 14.46 -1.14 10.12
N LEU A 20 14.19 -1.37 8.83
CA LEU A 20 13.04 -2.15 8.37
C LEU A 20 13.41 -3.63 8.21
N SER A 21 12.72 -4.52 8.93
CA SER A 21 12.96 -5.97 8.91
C SER A 21 12.22 -6.73 7.80
N THR A 22 11.33 -6.06 7.07
CA THR A 22 10.41 -6.69 6.11
C THR A 22 10.66 -6.27 4.65
N VAL A 23 11.88 -5.80 4.34
CA VAL A 23 12.25 -5.41 2.98
C VAL A 23 12.35 -6.64 2.08
N LEU A 24 11.70 -6.57 0.91
CA LEU A 24 11.66 -7.61 -0.11
C LEU A 24 12.38 -7.20 -1.39
N LEU A 25 12.37 -5.92 -1.74
CA LEU A 25 12.99 -5.38 -2.94
C LEU A 25 13.48 -3.97 -2.66
N GLU A 26 14.63 -3.64 -3.23
CA GLU A 26 15.15 -2.28 -3.31
C GLU A 26 15.52 -1.96 -4.75
N THR A 27 15.20 -0.75 -5.18
CA THR A 27 15.62 -0.17 -6.46
C THR A 27 16.31 1.17 -6.23
N GLU A 28 16.60 1.90 -7.29
CA GLU A 28 17.22 3.23 -7.19
C GLU A 28 16.33 4.21 -6.42
N ASN A 29 15.01 4.25 -6.74
CA ASN A 29 14.11 5.27 -6.20
C ASN A 29 13.02 4.72 -5.29
N PHE A 30 12.85 3.40 -5.22
CA PHE A 30 11.79 2.76 -4.44
C PHE A 30 12.30 1.58 -3.61
N PHE A 31 11.48 1.17 -2.67
CA PHE A 31 11.60 -0.12 -2.01
C PHE A 31 10.24 -0.73 -1.73
N VAL A 32 10.21 -2.03 -1.55
CA VAL A 32 9.01 -2.82 -1.25
C VAL A 32 9.19 -3.54 0.06
N ILE A 33 8.21 -3.41 0.93
CA ILE A 33 8.16 -4.15 2.20
C ILE A 33 6.87 -4.96 2.31
N GLY A 34 6.90 -6.02 3.12
CA GLY A 34 5.68 -6.58 3.69
C GLY A 34 5.19 -5.71 4.83
N ASP A 35 3.89 -5.40 4.87
CA ASP A 35 3.32 -4.65 5.99
C ASP A 35 3.46 -5.45 7.30
N HIS A 36 3.88 -4.78 8.36
CA HIS A 36 4.10 -5.40 9.67
C HIS A 36 2.81 -5.73 10.44
N ALA A 37 1.68 -5.17 10.02
CA ALA A 37 0.34 -5.45 10.56
C ALA A 37 -0.63 -5.85 9.44
N PRO A 38 -0.33 -6.93 8.67
CA PRO A 38 -0.99 -7.24 7.42
C PRO A 38 -2.48 -7.51 7.65
N ILE A 39 -3.32 -6.95 6.78
CA ILE A 39 -4.77 -7.17 6.78
C ILE A 39 -5.21 -8.28 5.82
N ALA A 40 -4.30 -8.73 4.96
CA ALA A 40 -4.52 -9.81 4.01
C ALA A 40 -3.27 -10.72 3.95
N PRO A 41 -3.36 -11.95 3.41
CA PRO A 41 -2.22 -12.86 3.27
C PRO A 41 -1.04 -12.29 2.50
N ALA A 42 -1.30 -11.46 1.47
CA ALA A 42 -0.31 -10.56 0.89
C ALA A 42 -0.73 -9.12 1.17
N HIS A 43 0.12 -8.40 1.87
CA HIS A 43 -0.01 -6.95 2.10
C HIS A 43 1.37 -6.34 1.95
N LEU A 44 1.61 -5.75 0.78
CA LEU A 44 2.87 -5.11 0.42
C LEU A 44 2.70 -3.59 0.43
N LEU A 45 3.79 -2.89 0.67
CA LEU A 45 3.88 -1.44 0.50
C LEU A 45 4.96 -1.14 -0.53
N LEU A 46 4.62 -0.37 -1.57
CA LEU A 46 5.57 0.23 -2.50
C LEU A 46 5.82 1.67 -2.06
N ILE A 47 7.06 1.99 -1.71
CA ILE A 47 7.43 3.20 -0.99
C ILE A 47 8.57 3.90 -1.75
N PRO A 48 8.48 5.20 -2.08
CA PRO A 48 9.61 5.96 -2.61
C PRO A 48 10.69 6.13 -1.54
N ARG A 49 11.96 6.15 -1.93
CA ARG A 49 13.09 6.38 -0.99
C ARG A 49 13.10 7.79 -0.44
N ASP A 50 12.83 8.76 -1.31
CA ASP A 50 12.71 10.16 -0.92
C ASP A 50 11.37 10.41 -0.22
N HIS A 51 11.37 11.34 0.71
CA HIS A 51 10.21 11.67 1.51
C HIS A 51 9.21 12.53 0.74
N TYR A 52 8.15 11.91 0.25
CA TYR A 52 6.98 12.59 -0.32
C TYR A 52 5.76 12.40 0.59
N PRO A 53 4.88 13.40 0.72
CA PRO A 53 3.69 13.29 1.57
C PRO A 53 2.63 12.34 0.98
N HIS A 54 2.56 12.22 -0.34
CA HIS A 54 1.60 11.38 -1.07
C HIS A 54 2.09 11.14 -2.51
N LEU A 55 1.52 10.14 -3.20
CA LEU A 55 1.96 9.73 -4.54
C LEU A 55 1.78 10.82 -5.61
N ALA A 56 0.74 11.66 -5.49
CA ALA A 56 0.58 12.79 -6.43
C ALA A 56 1.69 13.85 -6.31
N ALA A 57 2.53 13.80 -5.27
CA ALA A 57 3.70 14.67 -5.10
C ALA A 57 4.97 14.10 -5.75
N LEU A 58 4.96 12.87 -6.24
CA LEU A 58 6.11 12.28 -6.90
C LEU A 58 6.42 13.03 -8.22
N PRO A 59 7.71 13.29 -8.52
CA PRO A 59 8.10 13.87 -9.80
C PRO A 59 7.84 12.91 -10.97
N GLU A 60 7.57 13.45 -12.16
CA GLU A 60 7.28 12.69 -13.38
C GLU A 60 8.39 11.71 -13.77
N ALA A 61 9.64 12.04 -13.43
CA ALA A 61 10.79 11.17 -13.69
C ALA A 61 10.70 9.78 -13.02
N LEU A 62 9.84 9.63 -12.01
CA LEU A 62 9.65 8.38 -11.30
C LEU A 62 8.47 7.53 -11.83
N ASP A 63 7.71 8.04 -12.81
CA ASP A 63 6.50 7.37 -13.27
C ASP A 63 6.77 5.98 -13.85
N ASP A 64 7.72 5.86 -14.75
CA ASP A 64 8.01 4.59 -15.43
C ASP A 64 8.45 3.51 -14.44
N GLU A 65 9.30 3.86 -13.47
CA GLU A 65 9.76 2.92 -12.44
C GLU A 65 8.60 2.53 -11.51
N PHE A 66 7.81 3.49 -11.06
CA PHE A 66 6.65 3.24 -10.21
C PHE A 66 5.62 2.31 -10.88
N GLU A 67 5.22 2.62 -12.12
CA GLU A 67 4.22 1.83 -12.85
C GLU A 67 4.74 0.41 -13.17
N SER A 68 6.02 0.28 -13.50
CA SER A 68 6.68 -1.03 -13.69
C SER A 68 6.65 -1.85 -12.39
N LEU A 69 7.01 -1.24 -11.26
CA LEU A 69 7.00 -1.92 -9.96
C LEU A 69 5.57 -2.28 -9.54
N LYS A 70 4.62 -1.35 -9.66
CA LYS A 70 3.21 -1.58 -9.38
C LYS A 70 2.65 -2.76 -10.19
N GLY A 71 2.94 -2.80 -11.49
CA GLY A 71 2.53 -3.90 -12.37
C GLY A 71 3.12 -5.24 -11.90
N ARG A 72 4.42 -5.30 -11.65
CA ARG A 72 5.10 -6.52 -11.16
C ARG A 72 4.55 -7.02 -9.83
N LEU A 73 4.24 -6.10 -8.91
CA LEU A 73 3.65 -6.43 -7.62
C LEU A 73 2.21 -6.93 -7.79
N GLY A 74 1.45 -6.32 -8.70
CA GLY A 74 0.10 -6.75 -9.05
C GLY A 74 0.08 -8.17 -9.60
N ASP A 75 0.96 -8.47 -10.56
CA ASP A 75 1.11 -9.80 -11.17
C ASP A 75 1.50 -10.85 -10.13
N PHE A 76 2.46 -10.53 -9.26
CA PHE A 76 2.84 -11.41 -8.15
C PHE A 76 1.67 -11.70 -7.22
N VAL A 77 0.99 -10.67 -6.73
CA VAL A 77 -0.11 -10.84 -5.77
C VAL A 77 -1.28 -11.55 -6.42
N ALA A 78 -1.68 -11.17 -7.63
CA ALA A 78 -2.77 -11.83 -8.35
C ALA A 78 -2.44 -13.30 -8.66
N GLY A 79 -1.22 -13.59 -9.12
CA GLY A 79 -0.78 -14.94 -9.47
C GLY A 79 -0.62 -15.88 -8.28
N GLN A 80 -0.19 -15.37 -7.11
CA GLN A 80 0.09 -16.18 -5.93
C GLN A 80 -1.06 -16.26 -4.93
N PHE A 81 -1.96 -15.26 -4.93
CA PHE A 81 -3.01 -15.12 -3.91
C PHE A 81 -4.41 -14.89 -4.52
N GLY A 82 -4.54 -14.85 -5.83
CA GLY A 82 -5.78 -14.57 -6.53
C GLY A 82 -5.91 -13.08 -6.90
N ARG A 83 -6.92 -12.37 -6.40
CA ARG A 83 -7.14 -10.96 -6.76
C ARG A 83 -6.18 -10.02 -6.04
N VAL A 84 -5.96 -8.87 -6.68
CA VAL A 84 -5.18 -7.76 -6.14
C VAL A 84 -6.02 -6.49 -6.13
N ALA A 85 -5.88 -5.72 -5.06
CA ALA A 85 -6.35 -4.35 -4.96
C ALA A 85 -5.21 -3.43 -4.53
N PHE A 86 -5.31 -2.17 -4.94
CA PHE A 86 -4.34 -1.14 -4.58
C PHE A 86 -5.08 0.04 -3.94
N TRP A 87 -4.46 0.69 -2.98
CA TRP A 87 -4.92 1.97 -2.49
C TRP A 87 -3.79 2.84 -1.94
N GLU A 88 -4.06 4.12 -1.88
CA GLU A 88 -3.24 5.10 -1.17
C GLU A 88 -4.13 5.97 -0.29
N ASN A 89 -3.64 6.29 0.89
CA ASN A 89 -4.37 7.12 1.84
C ASN A 89 -4.28 8.64 1.55
N GLY A 90 -3.39 9.07 0.65
CA GLY A 90 -3.29 10.48 0.22
C GLY A 90 -3.21 11.50 1.35
N VAL A 91 -2.37 11.25 2.36
CA VAL A 91 -2.24 12.00 3.63
C VAL A 91 -3.39 11.76 4.63
N PHE A 92 -4.44 11.04 4.22
CA PHE A 92 -5.57 10.78 5.11
C PHE A 92 -5.36 9.51 5.93
N GLY A 93 -5.34 9.65 7.26
CA GLY A 93 -5.24 8.50 8.17
C GLY A 93 -3.97 7.65 8.02
N GLN A 94 -2.91 8.21 7.43
CA GLN A 94 -1.60 7.56 7.37
C GLN A 94 -1.03 7.39 8.77
N THR A 95 -0.50 6.21 9.06
CA THR A 95 0.26 5.98 10.29
C THR A 95 1.68 6.55 10.17
N VAL A 96 2.23 6.52 8.96
CA VAL A 96 3.53 7.09 8.60
C VAL A 96 3.26 8.15 7.53
N PRO A 97 3.58 9.44 7.78
CA PRO A 97 3.37 10.52 6.82
C PRO A 97 4.44 10.52 5.72
N HIS A 98 4.45 9.47 4.92
CA HIS A 98 5.33 9.22 3.80
C HIS A 98 4.53 8.46 2.75
N ALA A 99 4.62 8.88 1.49
CA ALA A 99 3.88 8.27 0.39
C ALA A 99 4.11 6.76 0.33
N HIS A 100 3.05 5.98 0.24
CA HIS A 100 3.13 4.55 0.03
C HIS A 100 1.87 4.00 -0.62
N LEU A 101 2.05 3.09 -1.58
CA LEU A 101 0.96 2.35 -2.20
C LEU A 101 0.80 1.02 -1.48
N HIS A 102 -0.41 0.75 -0.99
CA HIS A 102 -0.78 -0.57 -0.52
C HIS A 102 -1.12 -1.48 -1.69
N VAL A 103 -0.56 -2.69 -1.69
CA VAL A 103 -0.82 -3.77 -2.66
C VAL A 103 -1.27 -5.00 -1.89
N VAL A 104 -2.51 -5.42 -2.05
CA VAL A 104 -3.10 -6.43 -1.18
C VAL A 104 -3.85 -7.51 -1.92
N SER A 105 -3.80 -8.73 -1.36
CA SER A 105 -4.55 -9.90 -1.86
C SER A 105 -6.01 -9.87 -1.41
N MET A 106 -6.78 -8.92 -1.92
CA MET A 106 -8.18 -8.75 -1.58
C MET A 106 -9.06 -8.65 -2.82
N ASN A 107 -10.30 -9.09 -2.69
CA ASN A 107 -11.38 -8.77 -3.59
C ASN A 107 -12.27 -7.74 -2.89
N LEU A 108 -12.20 -6.49 -3.34
CA LEU A 108 -13.03 -5.42 -2.80
C LEU A 108 -14.45 -5.53 -3.36
N ASP A 109 -15.44 -5.37 -2.50
CA ASP A 109 -16.83 -5.39 -2.92
C ASP A 109 -17.18 -4.18 -3.79
N ALA A 110 -17.98 -4.38 -4.83
CA ALA A 110 -18.40 -3.32 -5.74
C ALA A 110 -19.08 -2.14 -5.03
N SER A 111 -19.69 -2.36 -3.85
CA SER A 111 -20.28 -1.29 -3.05
C SER A 111 -19.28 -0.29 -2.51
N LEU A 112 -17.99 -0.66 -2.40
CA LEU A 112 -16.93 0.26 -2.00
C LEU A 112 -16.64 1.32 -3.07
N PHE A 113 -17.00 1.03 -4.32
CA PHE A 113 -16.88 1.93 -5.45
C PHE A 113 -18.17 2.69 -5.77
N ALA A 114 -19.25 2.41 -5.06
CA ALA A 114 -20.54 3.07 -5.27
C ALA A 114 -20.43 4.57 -4.92
N GLY A 115 -20.72 5.43 -5.89
CA GLY A 115 -20.53 6.88 -5.74
C GLY A 115 -19.07 7.32 -5.78
N ALA A 116 -18.16 6.43 -6.22
CA ALA A 116 -16.76 6.77 -6.42
C ALA A 116 -16.60 7.98 -7.33
N GLY A 117 -15.60 8.80 -7.00
CA GLY A 117 -15.22 9.98 -7.77
C GLY A 117 -14.62 9.64 -9.15
N PRO A 118 -13.95 10.59 -9.80
CA PRO A 118 -13.38 10.40 -11.11
C PRO A 118 -12.34 9.27 -11.12
N THR A 119 -12.24 8.58 -12.25
CA THR A 119 -11.22 7.57 -12.50
C THR A 119 -9.96 8.21 -13.06
N PHE A 120 -8.83 7.53 -12.88
CA PHE A 120 -7.55 7.97 -13.44
C PHE A 120 -6.72 6.76 -13.90
N SER A 121 -5.66 7.04 -14.65
CA SER A 121 -4.67 6.04 -15.05
C SER A 121 -3.27 6.57 -14.75
N GLY A 122 -2.50 5.79 -14.01
CA GLY A 122 -1.13 6.06 -13.63
C GLY A 122 -0.93 7.32 -12.77
N LEU A 123 0.30 7.56 -12.34
CA LEU A 123 0.65 8.74 -11.54
C LEU A 123 0.34 10.06 -12.25
N ALA A 124 0.54 10.13 -13.56
CA ALA A 124 0.20 11.33 -14.34
C ALA A 124 -1.29 11.67 -14.27
N GLY A 125 -2.17 10.65 -14.27
CA GLY A 125 -3.61 10.83 -14.09
C GLY A 125 -3.95 11.31 -12.68
N LEU A 126 -3.33 10.72 -11.66
CA LEU A 126 -3.49 11.11 -10.27
C LEU A 126 -3.08 12.57 -10.04
N ARG A 127 -1.91 12.98 -10.55
CA ARG A 127 -1.43 14.37 -10.46
C ARG A 127 -2.38 15.36 -11.11
N ARG A 128 -2.96 15.03 -12.29
CA ARG A 128 -3.94 15.91 -12.93
C ARG A 128 -5.19 16.11 -12.08
N LEU A 129 -5.71 15.07 -11.46
CA LEU A 129 -6.88 15.20 -10.58
C LEU A 129 -6.54 16.00 -9.32
N TYR A 130 -5.40 15.72 -8.72
CA TYR A 130 -4.91 16.45 -7.55
C TYR A 130 -4.68 17.95 -7.84
N ALA A 131 -4.17 18.30 -9.03
CA ALA A 131 -3.95 19.69 -9.43
C ALA A 131 -5.24 20.50 -9.60
N VAL A 132 -6.35 19.85 -10.00
CA VAL A 132 -7.66 20.49 -10.10
C VAL A 132 -8.26 20.77 -8.73
N GLU A 133 -8.06 19.86 -7.78
CA GLU A 133 -8.60 19.97 -6.43
C GLU A 133 -7.56 19.48 -5.41
N PRO A 134 -6.56 20.33 -5.07
CA PRO A 134 -5.55 19.98 -4.08
C PRO A 134 -6.20 19.81 -2.69
N ARG A 135 -6.34 18.57 -2.27
CA ARG A 135 -6.92 18.18 -0.98
C ARG A 135 -6.39 16.85 -0.52
N HIS A 136 -6.64 16.49 0.71
CA HIS A 136 -6.52 15.10 1.13
C HIS A 136 -7.43 14.24 0.25
N TYR A 137 -6.94 13.09 -0.18
CA TYR A 137 -7.66 12.15 -1.03
C TYR A 137 -7.44 10.72 -0.57
N PHE A 138 -8.16 9.82 -1.17
CA PHE A 138 -7.96 8.39 -1.08
C PHE A 138 -8.01 7.83 -2.50
N THR A 139 -7.13 6.92 -2.85
CA THR A 139 -7.26 6.16 -4.09
C THR A 139 -7.64 4.73 -3.81
N LEU A 140 -8.42 4.15 -4.69
CA LEU A 140 -8.81 2.75 -4.63
C LEU A 140 -8.82 2.17 -6.04
N GLU A 141 -8.10 1.07 -6.25
CA GLU A 141 -7.99 0.45 -7.56
C GLU A 141 -8.19 -1.06 -7.48
N GLN A 142 -8.99 -1.57 -8.39
CA GLN A 142 -9.19 -2.99 -8.63
C GLN A 142 -9.57 -3.23 -10.09
N ASP A 143 -9.17 -4.37 -10.64
CA ASP A 143 -9.48 -4.79 -12.02
C ASP A 143 -9.08 -3.73 -13.08
N GLY A 144 -7.98 -3.00 -12.82
CA GLY A 144 -7.44 -1.97 -13.72
C GLY A 144 -8.18 -0.62 -13.70
N VAL A 145 -9.12 -0.44 -12.78
CA VAL A 145 -9.84 0.83 -12.62
C VAL A 145 -9.47 1.49 -11.31
N ALA A 146 -8.80 2.64 -11.39
CA ALA A 146 -8.43 3.45 -10.24
C ALA A 146 -9.39 4.65 -10.06
N HIS A 147 -9.84 4.86 -8.83
CA HIS A 147 -10.74 5.94 -8.43
C HIS A 147 -10.04 6.93 -7.52
N PHE A 148 -10.29 8.22 -7.75
CA PHE A 148 -9.89 9.32 -6.87
C PHE A 148 -11.07 9.70 -5.99
N LEU A 149 -10.95 9.49 -4.69
CA LEU A 149 -12.03 9.56 -3.72
C LEU A 149 -11.77 10.66 -2.68
N PRO A 150 -12.81 11.29 -2.13
CA PRO A 150 -12.63 12.09 -0.94
C PRO A 150 -12.20 11.21 0.24
N PRO A 151 -11.47 11.76 1.23
CA PRO A 151 -11.12 11.01 2.42
C PRO A 151 -12.40 10.64 3.19
N ASP A 152 -12.61 9.33 3.40
CA ASP A 152 -13.76 8.80 4.10
C ASP A 152 -13.32 7.73 5.13
N PRO A 153 -13.42 8.03 6.44
CA PRO A 153 -13.10 7.06 7.49
C PRO A 153 -13.93 5.77 7.40
N GLN A 154 -15.16 5.86 6.93
CA GLN A 154 -16.04 4.69 6.78
C GLN A 154 -15.56 3.77 5.65
N LEU A 155 -15.06 4.34 4.55
CA LEU A 155 -14.47 3.57 3.47
C LEU A 155 -13.25 2.77 3.98
N TYR A 156 -12.35 3.41 4.71
CA TYR A 156 -11.18 2.74 5.29
C TYR A 156 -11.59 1.59 6.22
N VAL A 157 -12.55 1.81 7.11
CA VAL A 157 -13.09 0.76 7.99
C VAL A 157 -13.66 -0.41 7.19
N ARG A 158 -14.42 -0.14 6.11
CA ARG A 158 -14.96 -1.20 5.24
C ARG A 158 -13.85 -2.01 4.57
N ILE A 159 -12.77 -1.38 4.09
CA ILE A 159 -11.62 -2.08 3.52
C ILE A 159 -10.98 -3.01 4.56
N ILE A 160 -10.78 -2.53 5.80
CA ILE A 160 -10.25 -3.36 6.88
C ILE A 160 -11.16 -4.56 7.17
N HIS A 161 -12.48 -4.38 7.17
CA HIS A 161 -13.43 -5.48 7.38
C HIS A 161 -13.37 -6.52 6.25
N HIS A 162 -13.11 -6.12 5.00
CA HIS A 162 -12.87 -7.08 3.93
C HIS A 162 -11.61 -7.91 4.17
N GLY A 163 -10.56 -7.32 4.72
CA GLY A 163 -9.35 -8.04 5.13
C GLY A 163 -9.64 -9.16 6.13
N GLN A 164 -10.59 -8.97 7.06
CA GLN A 164 -11.01 -10.01 8.01
C GLN A 164 -11.51 -11.28 7.32
N ALA A 165 -12.27 -11.13 6.26
CA ALA A 165 -12.90 -12.25 5.57
C ALA A 165 -11.88 -13.11 4.79
N VAL A 166 -10.72 -12.56 4.42
CA VAL A 166 -9.72 -13.24 3.56
C VAL A 166 -8.45 -13.63 4.30
N ASN A 167 -8.19 -13.06 5.47
CA ASN A 167 -7.00 -13.35 6.27
C ASN A 167 -7.35 -14.19 7.51
N PRO A 168 -7.04 -15.49 7.52
CA PRO A 168 -7.33 -16.37 8.68
C PRO A 168 -6.57 -15.97 9.95
N HIS A 169 -5.52 -15.15 9.83
CA HIS A 169 -4.73 -14.64 10.93
C HIS A 169 -5.17 -13.23 11.38
N TRP A 170 -6.21 -12.70 10.75
CA TRP A 170 -6.69 -11.37 11.09
C TRP A 170 -7.28 -11.32 12.51
N VAL A 171 -6.94 -10.26 13.22
CA VAL A 171 -7.52 -9.93 14.52
C VAL A 171 -7.76 -8.42 14.61
N PRO A 172 -8.79 -7.96 15.33
CA PRO A 172 -9.09 -6.52 15.46
C PRO A 172 -7.94 -5.73 16.08
N ASP A 173 -7.26 -6.31 17.04
CA ASP A 173 -6.18 -5.66 17.74
C ASP A 173 -4.93 -5.54 16.89
N ARG A 174 -4.44 -4.30 16.73
CA ARG A 174 -3.29 -3.98 15.86
C ARG A 174 -1.98 -4.56 16.38
N GLU A 175 -1.78 -4.55 17.73
CA GLU A 175 -0.56 -5.08 18.32
C GLU A 175 -0.51 -6.61 18.16
N GLU A 176 -1.66 -7.27 18.28
CA GLU A 176 -1.76 -8.70 18.02
C GLU A 176 -1.51 -9.01 16.53
N ARG A 177 -2.02 -8.18 15.59
CA ARG A 177 -1.67 -8.32 14.16
C ARG A 177 -0.17 -8.18 13.92
N ARG A 178 0.49 -7.24 14.60
CA ARG A 178 1.96 -7.09 14.53
C ARG A 178 2.67 -8.35 14.99
N ARG A 179 2.27 -8.90 16.14
CA ARG A 179 2.86 -10.14 16.68
C ARG A 179 2.69 -11.32 15.71
N ARG A 180 1.52 -11.43 15.06
CA ARG A 180 1.23 -12.47 14.07
C ARG A 180 1.82 -12.15 12.69
N GLY A 181 2.12 -10.90 12.42
CA GLY A 181 2.63 -10.41 11.14
C GLY A 181 3.90 -11.09 10.68
N SER A 182 4.78 -11.49 11.60
CA SER A 182 6.00 -12.22 11.27
C SER A 182 5.75 -13.54 10.55
N ALA A 183 4.74 -14.31 10.96
CA ALA A 183 4.38 -15.56 10.30
C ALA A 183 3.78 -15.30 8.91
N VAL A 184 2.89 -14.31 8.79
CA VAL A 184 2.32 -13.89 7.52
C VAL A 184 3.41 -13.40 6.56
N PHE A 185 4.32 -12.58 7.05
CA PHE A 185 5.46 -12.09 6.27
C PHE A 185 6.39 -13.21 5.81
N ASN A 186 6.70 -14.19 6.67
CA ASN A 186 7.55 -15.31 6.30
C ASN A 186 6.92 -16.13 5.17
N ALA A 187 5.63 -16.43 5.25
CA ALA A 187 4.90 -17.14 4.19
C ALA A 187 4.85 -16.32 2.88
N LEU A 188 4.67 -15.00 2.98
CA LEU A 188 4.72 -14.09 1.84
C LEU A 188 6.12 -14.08 1.20
N ARG A 189 7.17 -14.00 2.02
CA ARG A 189 8.56 -13.98 1.57
C ARG A 189 8.95 -15.27 0.86
N GLU A 190 8.57 -16.45 1.36
CA GLU A 190 8.83 -17.73 0.69
C GLU A 190 8.23 -17.75 -0.73
N ARG A 191 7.00 -17.27 -0.89
CA ARG A 191 6.35 -17.14 -2.19
C ARG A 191 7.04 -16.11 -3.09
N TRP A 192 7.49 -14.99 -2.51
CA TRP A 192 8.26 -13.96 -3.21
C TRP A 192 9.58 -14.52 -3.76
N GLU A 193 10.39 -15.18 -2.91
CA GLU A 193 11.66 -15.78 -3.30
C GLU A 193 11.46 -16.82 -4.40
N SER A 194 10.43 -17.68 -4.29
CA SER A 194 10.09 -18.67 -5.31
C SER A 194 9.66 -18.04 -6.64
N TYR A 195 8.86 -16.98 -6.59
CA TYR A 195 8.32 -16.32 -7.80
C TYR A 195 9.38 -15.54 -8.58
N PHE A 196 10.23 -14.82 -7.87
CA PHE A 196 11.28 -13.98 -8.48
C PHE A 196 12.62 -14.69 -8.65
N GLY A 197 12.76 -15.95 -8.22
CA GLY A 197 14.00 -16.72 -8.33
C GLY A 197 15.14 -16.16 -7.46
N VAL A 198 14.83 -15.46 -6.36
CA VAL A 198 15.82 -14.89 -5.44
C VAL A 198 16.22 -15.96 -4.44
N THR A 199 17.40 -16.58 -4.65
CA THR A 199 17.99 -17.47 -3.63
C THR A 199 18.78 -16.64 -2.63
N ARG A 200 18.56 -16.87 -1.33
CA ARG A 200 19.42 -16.33 -0.29
C ARG A 200 20.85 -16.81 -0.50
N THR A 201 21.77 -15.90 -0.71
CA THR A 201 23.16 -16.15 -0.36
C THR A 201 23.23 -16.15 1.17
N SER A 202 23.38 -17.35 1.76
CA SER A 202 23.69 -17.51 3.19
C SER A 202 25.01 -16.79 3.44
N GLY A 203 24.98 -15.63 4.09
CA GLY A 203 26.13 -14.96 4.64
C GLY A 203 26.24 -15.31 6.12
#